data_51b4b6f71ec9a8956f492620e09a8b8a
#
_entry.id   51b4b6f71ec9a8956f492620e09a8b8a
#
_cell.length_a   1.000
_cell.length_b   1.000
_cell.length_c   1.000
_cell.angle_alpha   90.00
_cell.angle_beta   90.00
_cell.angle_gamma   90.00
#
_symmetry.space_group_name_H-M   'P 1'
#
loop_
_entity.id
_entity.type
_entity.pdbx_description
1 polymer ?
#
loop_
_entity_poly.entity_id
_entity_poly.type
_entity_poly.pdbx_seq_one_letter_code
_entity_poly.pdbx_strand_id
1 'polypeptide(L)'
;MRPLTLFIATTLSLLICAPTLAKTTLIHCGTLIDVPGQAPKHNQSILVIDNIIVSITDGFIDPGTIGTVDDFEFVDLSDSFVLPGLIDCHTHLTGEILPSHERMRRRTQESEAHAAIDGVVNAKKTVEAGFTTVRNVGSPGSVALALRDRINSGIVPGPRMFVSGPAVSVTGGHADSTNALSPILRPDLPSHLSTADGPSEARKAVRARIREGVDLIKITATGGVLSPTAAGVDQQFFDDELESIVQAARMMGRKVAAHAHGTDGINAALRAGVSSIEHGTYLDEESIRLFIENDAYLVPTIHAGKFVEDKAKIDGYFPDAIQKKAAEVGPLIQDSFARAHKAGVNIAFGTDVGVGAHGTNAQEFIYMHEAGMSNEDCLISATINAAKLIGAENQIGTLEPGKSADIIAVPSNPLDDISTMLHVQFVIANGRVIPLSQ
;
A
#
# COMPACT_ATOMS: atom_id res chain seq x y z
N MET A 1 -18.03 -72.31 9.24
CA MET A 1 -17.58 -70.91 9.39
C MET A 1 -17.88 -70.19 8.07
N ARG A 2 -18.93 -69.32 8.09
CA ARG A 2 -19.31 -68.53 6.91
C ARG A 2 -18.64 -67.16 6.98
N PRO A 3 -18.07 -66.59 5.92
CA PRO A 3 -17.50 -65.25 5.96
C PRO A 3 -18.64 -64.21 5.93
N LEU A 4 -18.52 -63.22 6.81
CA LEU A 4 -19.40 -62.07 6.91
C LEU A 4 -18.86 -61.00 5.93
N THR A 5 -19.59 -60.75 4.87
CA THR A 5 -19.26 -59.70 3.87
C THR A 5 -19.81 -58.36 4.38
N LEU A 6 -18.92 -57.47 4.77
CA LEU A 6 -19.25 -56.10 5.19
C LEU A 6 -19.44 -55.21 3.95
N PHE A 7 -20.67 -54.79 3.69
CA PHE A 7 -20.96 -53.72 2.68
C PHE A 7 -20.73 -52.35 3.29
N ILE A 8 -19.70 -51.65 2.87
CA ILE A 8 -19.53 -50.22 3.18
C ILE A 8 -20.27 -49.42 2.10
N ALA A 9 -21.42 -48.86 2.48
CA ALA A 9 -22.14 -47.90 1.65
C ALA A 9 -21.49 -46.52 1.81
N THR A 10 -20.73 -46.08 0.79
CA THR A 10 -20.19 -44.73 0.70
C THR A 10 -21.28 -43.79 0.22
N THR A 11 -21.88 -43.03 1.14
CA THR A 11 -22.78 -41.94 0.80
C THR A 11 -21.93 -40.75 0.28
N LEU A 12 -21.98 -40.54 -1.03
CA LEU A 12 -21.43 -39.38 -1.71
C LEU A 12 -22.37 -38.20 -1.44
N SER A 13 -22.06 -37.37 -0.44
CA SER A 13 -22.76 -36.10 -0.23
C SER A 13 -22.38 -35.13 -1.34
N LEU A 14 -23.22 -34.94 -2.34
CA LEU A 14 -23.14 -33.80 -3.25
C LEU A 14 -23.37 -32.52 -2.44
N LEU A 15 -22.33 -31.75 -2.18
CA LEU A 15 -22.49 -30.35 -1.81
C LEU A 15 -23.09 -29.61 -3.03
N ILE A 16 -24.41 -29.41 -2.99
CA ILE A 16 -25.09 -28.49 -3.90
C ILE A 16 -24.70 -27.09 -3.42
N CYS A 17 -23.67 -26.49 -4.06
CA CYS A 17 -23.39 -25.08 -3.92
C CYS A 17 -24.57 -24.35 -4.55
N ALA A 18 -25.46 -23.77 -3.73
CA ALA A 18 -26.51 -22.88 -4.23
C ALA A 18 -25.82 -21.75 -5.02
N PRO A 19 -26.27 -21.42 -6.24
CA PRO A 19 -25.73 -20.26 -6.95
C PRO A 19 -26.01 -19.03 -6.07
N THR A 20 -24.95 -18.34 -5.65
CA THR A 20 -25.08 -16.99 -5.11
C THR A 20 -25.62 -16.14 -6.24
N LEU A 21 -26.77 -15.51 -6.03
CA LEU A 21 -27.32 -14.55 -7.00
C LEU A 21 -26.30 -13.44 -7.17
N ALA A 22 -26.00 -13.08 -8.42
CA ALA A 22 -25.05 -12.04 -8.74
C ALA A 22 -25.62 -10.68 -8.31
N LYS A 23 -24.88 -9.93 -7.50
CA LYS A 23 -25.26 -8.58 -7.12
C LYS A 23 -25.09 -7.65 -8.30
N THR A 24 -26.13 -6.88 -8.63
CA THR A 24 -26.11 -5.89 -9.69
C THR A 24 -26.21 -4.48 -9.10
N THR A 25 -25.25 -3.60 -9.39
CA THR A 25 -25.26 -2.20 -8.96
C THR A 25 -25.27 -1.29 -10.16
N LEU A 26 -26.24 -0.37 -10.24
CA LEU A 26 -26.28 0.73 -11.21
C LEU A 26 -25.89 2.03 -10.51
N ILE A 27 -24.93 2.75 -11.07
CA ILE A 27 -24.42 4.00 -10.52
C ILE A 27 -24.62 5.11 -11.52
N HIS A 28 -25.31 6.19 -11.15
CA HIS A 28 -25.36 7.44 -11.92
C HIS A 28 -24.21 8.34 -11.48
N CYS A 29 -23.42 8.84 -12.42
CA CYS A 29 -22.28 9.70 -12.19
C CYS A 29 -22.52 11.06 -12.84
N GLY A 30 -22.50 12.15 -12.08
CA GLY A 30 -22.64 13.50 -12.63
C GLY A 30 -21.44 13.88 -13.49
N THR A 31 -20.24 13.78 -12.93
CA THR A 31 -18.97 13.88 -13.68
C THR A 31 -18.12 12.65 -13.37
N LEU A 32 -17.68 11.97 -14.42
CA LEU A 32 -16.88 10.75 -14.34
C LEU A 32 -15.47 11.02 -14.86
N ILE A 33 -14.46 10.83 -14.00
CA ILE A 33 -13.03 10.80 -14.34
C ILE A 33 -12.63 9.31 -14.39
N ASP A 34 -13.05 8.60 -15.43
CA ASP A 34 -12.83 7.16 -15.57
C ASP A 34 -11.36 6.79 -15.79
N VAL A 35 -10.65 7.62 -16.53
CA VAL A 35 -9.21 7.48 -16.80
C VAL A 35 -8.53 8.80 -16.46
N PRO A 36 -7.92 8.97 -15.27
CA PRO A 36 -7.14 10.17 -14.94
C PRO A 36 -6.12 10.50 -16.03
N GLY A 37 -6.05 11.78 -16.45
CA GLY A 37 -5.28 12.22 -17.62
C GLY A 37 -6.09 12.28 -18.92
N GLN A 38 -7.35 11.89 -18.90
CA GLN A 38 -8.30 12.10 -20.00
C GLN A 38 -9.40 13.07 -19.60
N ALA A 39 -10.08 13.65 -20.61
CA ALA A 39 -11.19 14.58 -20.35
C ALA A 39 -12.32 13.89 -19.58
N PRO A 40 -12.83 14.52 -18.50
CA PRO A 40 -13.98 14.00 -17.76
C PRO A 40 -15.22 13.85 -18.64
N LYS A 41 -16.05 12.85 -18.34
CA LYS A 41 -17.34 12.58 -18.99
C LYS A 41 -18.47 13.05 -18.07
N HIS A 42 -19.59 13.48 -18.67
CA HIS A 42 -20.74 13.96 -17.88
C HIS A 42 -21.94 13.03 -18.06
N ASN A 43 -22.75 12.93 -17.00
CA ASN A 43 -24.00 12.16 -16.99
C ASN A 43 -23.78 10.73 -17.50
N GLN A 44 -22.97 9.95 -16.78
CA GLN A 44 -22.66 8.56 -17.13
C GLN A 44 -23.40 7.59 -16.22
N SER A 45 -23.69 6.40 -16.73
CA SER A 45 -24.16 5.27 -15.95
C SER A 45 -23.10 4.17 -15.94
N ILE A 46 -22.71 3.69 -14.76
CA ILE A 46 -21.83 2.53 -14.58
C ILE A 46 -22.68 1.35 -14.14
N LEU A 47 -22.61 0.23 -14.86
CA LEU A 47 -23.20 -1.04 -14.45
C LEU A 47 -22.11 -1.96 -13.89
N VAL A 48 -22.31 -2.42 -12.67
CA VAL A 48 -21.44 -3.36 -11.98
C VAL A 48 -22.20 -4.65 -11.73
N ILE A 49 -21.58 -5.79 -12.02
CA ILE A 49 -22.09 -7.12 -11.62
C ILE A 49 -21.03 -7.76 -10.72
N ASP A 50 -21.43 -8.14 -9.51
CA ASP A 50 -20.56 -8.57 -8.43
C ASP A 50 -19.49 -7.54 -8.12
N ASN A 51 -18.27 -7.75 -8.58
CA ASN A 51 -17.15 -6.85 -8.38
C ASN A 51 -16.55 -6.31 -9.69
N ILE A 52 -17.22 -6.52 -10.84
CA ILE A 52 -16.70 -6.16 -12.16
C ILE A 52 -17.55 -5.06 -12.80
N ILE A 53 -16.91 -4.04 -13.34
CA ILE A 53 -17.54 -3.05 -14.22
C ILE A 53 -17.91 -3.74 -15.53
N VAL A 54 -19.19 -3.80 -15.85
CA VAL A 54 -19.68 -4.44 -17.08
C VAL A 54 -19.78 -3.45 -18.21
N SER A 55 -20.28 -2.24 -17.93
CA SER A 55 -20.41 -1.18 -18.93
C SER A 55 -20.36 0.21 -18.30
N ILE A 56 -19.95 1.18 -19.10
CA ILE A 56 -20.08 2.61 -18.84
C ILE A 56 -20.81 3.19 -20.07
N THR A 57 -21.91 3.88 -19.85
CA THR A 57 -22.82 4.36 -20.90
C THR A 57 -23.17 5.81 -20.72
N ASP A 58 -23.28 6.55 -21.83
CA ASP A 58 -23.74 7.93 -21.83
C ASP A 58 -25.21 8.03 -21.39
N GLY A 59 -25.52 9.01 -20.56
CA GLY A 59 -26.84 9.26 -20.02
C GLY A 59 -27.16 8.41 -18.79
N PHE A 60 -28.23 8.77 -18.10
CA PHE A 60 -28.74 8.07 -16.93
C PHE A 60 -29.71 6.97 -17.36
N ILE A 61 -29.30 5.72 -17.15
CA ILE A 61 -30.16 4.55 -17.42
C ILE A 61 -31.25 4.50 -16.35
N ASP A 62 -32.52 4.39 -16.78
CA ASP A 62 -33.64 4.20 -15.85
C ASP A 62 -33.45 2.85 -15.09
N PRO A 63 -33.32 2.89 -13.74
CA PRO A 63 -33.21 1.69 -12.94
C PRO A 63 -34.29 0.63 -13.21
N GLY A 64 -35.51 1.08 -13.57
CA GLY A 64 -36.63 0.20 -13.92
C GLY A 64 -36.42 -0.62 -15.21
N THR A 65 -35.44 -0.27 -16.04
CA THR A 65 -35.13 -0.99 -17.30
C THR A 65 -34.17 -2.16 -17.11
N ILE A 66 -33.48 -2.26 -15.95
CA ILE A 66 -32.49 -3.33 -15.67
C ILE A 66 -33.16 -4.69 -15.42
N GLY A 67 -34.50 -4.71 -15.37
CA GLY A 67 -35.26 -5.94 -15.16
C GLY A 67 -35.39 -6.33 -13.69
N THR A 68 -36.08 -7.43 -13.43
CA THR A 68 -36.19 -8.00 -12.07
C THR A 68 -34.92 -8.80 -11.75
N VAL A 69 -33.94 -8.15 -11.15
CA VAL A 69 -32.74 -8.79 -10.60
C VAL A 69 -32.92 -8.88 -9.09
N ASP A 70 -32.79 -10.09 -8.53
CA ASP A 70 -33.11 -10.35 -7.12
C ASP A 70 -32.20 -9.59 -6.12
N ASP A 71 -31.00 -9.18 -6.52
CA ASP A 71 -30.05 -8.37 -5.72
C ASP A 71 -29.60 -7.14 -6.53
N PHE A 72 -30.47 -6.12 -6.56
CA PHE A 72 -30.23 -4.87 -7.30
C PHE A 72 -30.05 -3.70 -6.35
N GLU A 73 -28.98 -2.94 -6.55
CA GLU A 73 -28.69 -1.71 -5.82
C GLU A 73 -28.57 -0.55 -6.82
N PHE A 74 -29.25 0.56 -6.51
CA PHE A 74 -29.11 1.81 -7.23
C PHE A 74 -28.37 2.85 -6.39
N VAL A 75 -27.34 3.46 -6.99
CA VAL A 75 -26.51 4.49 -6.36
C VAL A 75 -26.58 5.76 -7.19
N ASP A 76 -27.09 6.83 -6.58
CA ASP A 76 -27.18 8.15 -7.24
C ASP A 76 -26.01 9.05 -6.80
N LEU A 77 -25.06 9.28 -7.73
CA LEU A 77 -23.94 10.19 -7.61
C LEU A 77 -24.00 11.28 -8.71
N SER A 78 -25.23 11.63 -9.16
CA SER A 78 -25.46 12.60 -10.23
C SER A 78 -24.97 14.01 -9.92
N ASP A 79 -24.78 14.34 -8.62
CA ASP A 79 -24.24 15.61 -8.16
C ASP A 79 -22.77 15.53 -7.71
N SER A 80 -22.07 14.44 -8.02
CA SER A 80 -20.72 14.17 -7.54
C SER A 80 -19.70 13.98 -8.67
N PHE A 81 -18.43 14.10 -8.32
CA PHE A 81 -17.30 13.70 -9.15
C PHE A 81 -16.89 12.29 -8.80
N VAL A 82 -17.00 11.39 -9.76
CA VAL A 82 -16.73 9.95 -9.58
C VAL A 82 -15.41 9.61 -10.26
N LEU A 83 -14.57 8.85 -9.57
CA LEU A 83 -13.23 8.49 -10.06
C LEU A 83 -12.80 7.10 -9.55
N PRO A 84 -11.71 6.51 -10.10
CA PRO A 84 -11.20 5.23 -9.61
C PRO A 84 -10.85 5.30 -8.14
N GLY A 85 -11.05 4.20 -7.42
CA GLY A 85 -10.56 4.04 -6.07
C GLY A 85 -9.06 4.25 -6.00
N LEU A 86 -8.62 4.97 -4.96
CA LEU A 86 -7.23 5.36 -4.77
C LEU A 86 -6.36 4.19 -4.33
N ILE A 87 -5.08 4.28 -4.69
CA ILE A 87 -4.06 3.29 -4.36
C ILE A 87 -2.94 3.98 -3.57
N ASP A 88 -2.64 3.46 -2.38
CA ASP A 88 -1.50 3.88 -1.57
C ASP A 88 -0.41 2.80 -1.60
N CYS A 89 0.73 3.13 -2.22
CA CYS A 89 1.83 2.17 -2.41
C CYS A 89 2.78 2.03 -1.21
N HIS A 90 2.52 2.73 -0.10
CA HIS A 90 3.33 2.59 1.10
C HIS A 90 2.50 2.76 2.37
N THR A 91 2.11 1.65 2.97
CA THR A 91 1.34 1.63 4.23
C THR A 91 1.89 0.61 5.22
N HIS A 92 1.57 0.81 6.50
CA HIS A 92 1.82 -0.11 7.60
C HIS A 92 0.55 -0.30 8.45
N LEU A 93 -0.49 -0.91 7.85
CA LEU A 93 -1.82 -1.00 8.47
C LEU A 93 -1.84 -1.71 9.85
N THR A 94 -0.85 -2.55 10.12
CA THR A 94 -0.76 -3.34 11.36
C THR A 94 0.05 -2.67 12.47
N GLY A 95 0.39 -1.40 12.32
CA GLY A 95 1.17 -0.65 13.29
C GLY A 95 0.90 0.86 13.24
N GLU A 96 1.40 1.55 14.25
CA GLU A 96 1.34 3.01 14.38
C GLU A 96 2.56 3.51 15.15
N ILE A 97 3.11 4.65 14.73
CA ILE A 97 4.20 5.30 15.47
C ILE A 97 3.63 6.10 16.65
N LEU A 98 4.05 5.71 17.82
CA LEU A 98 3.65 6.25 19.11
C LEU A 98 4.85 6.87 19.83
N PRO A 99 4.63 7.66 20.89
CA PRO A 99 5.70 8.12 21.78
C PRO A 99 6.57 6.95 22.26
N SER A 100 7.87 7.19 22.46
CA SER A 100 8.86 6.14 22.72
C SER A 100 8.51 5.20 23.88
N HIS A 101 7.94 5.72 24.97
CA HIS A 101 7.54 4.92 26.12
C HIS A 101 6.36 3.98 25.79
N GLU A 102 5.39 4.45 25.04
CA GLU A 102 4.23 3.66 24.64
C GLU A 102 4.63 2.58 23.61
N ARG A 103 5.49 2.92 22.65
CA ARG A 103 6.05 1.96 21.70
C ARG A 103 6.83 0.84 22.40
N MET A 104 7.62 1.18 23.43
CA MET A 104 8.33 0.18 24.23
C MET A 104 7.35 -0.71 25.01
N ARG A 105 6.29 -0.12 25.59
CA ARG A 105 5.23 -0.88 26.28
C ARG A 105 4.57 -1.88 25.32
N ARG A 106 4.12 -1.43 24.16
CA ARG A 106 3.52 -2.33 23.14
C ARG A 106 4.47 -3.43 22.74
N ARG A 107 5.71 -3.10 22.43
CA ARG A 107 6.73 -4.07 22.02
C ARG A 107 6.99 -5.17 23.06
N THR A 108 6.83 -4.88 24.35
CA THR A 108 7.10 -5.81 25.44
C THR A 108 5.87 -6.52 26.00
N GLN A 109 4.66 -6.00 25.77
CA GLN A 109 3.43 -6.48 26.38
C GLN A 109 2.37 -6.97 25.37
N GLU A 110 2.50 -6.60 24.08
CA GLU A 110 1.52 -6.94 23.06
C GLU A 110 2.05 -8.07 22.15
N SER A 111 1.14 -8.85 21.63
CA SER A 111 1.38 -9.95 20.70
C SER A 111 0.93 -9.57 19.28
N GLU A 112 1.23 -10.40 18.29
CA GLU A 112 0.73 -10.27 16.92
C GLU A 112 -0.80 -10.20 16.84
N ALA A 113 -1.54 -10.77 17.81
CA ALA A 113 -2.99 -10.67 17.84
C ALA A 113 -3.48 -9.22 18.06
N HIS A 114 -2.78 -8.42 18.87
CA HIS A 114 -3.07 -6.99 19.04
C HIS A 114 -2.86 -6.24 17.71
N ALA A 115 -1.73 -6.46 17.05
CA ALA A 115 -1.44 -5.86 15.76
C ALA A 115 -2.46 -6.26 14.67
N ALA A 116 -3.01 -7.48 14.74
CA ALA A 116 -4.07 -7.91 13.81
C ALA A 116 -5.38 -7.16 14.07
N ILE A 117 -5.76 -6.94 15.32
CA ILE A 117 -6.96 -6.18 15.70
C ILE A 117 -6.82 -4.71 15.33
N ASP A 118 -5.68 -4.08 15.64
CA ASP A 118 -5.36 -2.72 15.22
C ASP A 118 -5.41 -2.60 13.68
N GLY A 119 -4.89 -3.61 12.97
CA GLY A 119 -4.92 -3.69 11.52
C GLY A 119 -6.34 -3.67 10.93
N VAL A 120 -7.32 -4.30 11.58
CA VAL A 120 -8.74 -4.25 11.16
C VAL A 120 -9.28 -2.82 11.26
N VAL A 121 -9.01 -2.14 12.37
CA VAL A 121 -9.46 -0.75 12.59
C VAL A 121 -8.81 0.18 11.57
N ASN A 122 -7.51 0.02 11.33
CA ASN A 122 -6.76 0.87 10.41
C ASN A 122 -7.13 0.62 8.95
N ALA A 123 -7.36 -0.64 8.56
CA ALA A 123 -7.86 -0.99 7.23
C ALA A 123 -9.22 -0.33 6.94
N LYS A 124 -10.13 -0.33 7.93
CA LYS A 124 -11.42 0.36 7.83
C LYS A 124 -11.23 1.86 7.59
N LYS A 125 -10.43 2.55 8.42
CA LYS A 125 -10.14 3.98 8.24
C LYS A 125 -9.56 4.30 6.86
N THR A 126 -8.66 3.45 6.37
CA THR A 126 -7.99 3.63 5.08
C THR A 126 -8.96 3.49 3.90
N VAL A 127 -9.83 2.46 3.92
CA VAL A 127 -10.80 2.29 2.83
C VAL A 127 -11.89 3.35 2.87
N GLU A 128 -12.31 3.82 4.04
CA GLU A 128 -13.26 4.93 4.20
C GLU A 128 -12.71 6.26 3.68
N ALA A 129 -11.39 6.44 3.73
CA ALA A 129 -10.70 7.59 3.12
C ALA A 129 -10.56 7.49 1.59
N GLY A 130 -11.16 6.47 0.94
CA GLY A 130 -11.15 6.29 -0.51
C GLY A 130 -10.00 5.46 -1.07
N PHE A 131 -9.09 4.98 -0.22
CA PHE A 131 -7.99 4.11 -0.64
C PHE A 131 -8.47 2.66 -0.70
N THR A 132 -8.96 2.25 -1.86
CA THR A 132 -9.54 0.92 -2.09
C THR A 132 -8.48 -0.16 -2.28
N THR A 133 -7.23 0.24 -2.52
CA THR A 133 -6.08 -0.66 -2.63
C THR A 133 -4.87 -0.08 -1.90
N VAL A 134 -4.11 -0.94 -1.23
CA VAL A 134 -2.85 -0.56 -0.57
C VAL A 134 -1.74 -1.57 -0.83
N ARG A 135 -0.49 -1.08 -0.84
CA ARG A 135 0.72 -1.89 -0.73
C ARG A 135 1.29 -1.75 0.69
N ASN A 136 1.13 -2.81 1.49
CA ASN A 136 1.61 -2.83 2.88
C ASN A 136 3.05 -3.37 2.92
N VAL A 137 4.02 -2.49 3.14
CA VAL A 137 5.45 -2.74 2.94
C VAL A 137 6.22 -2.98 4.23
N GLY A 138 5.60 -3.67 5.15
CA GLY A 138 6.20 -4.12 6.41
C GLY A 138 5.13 -4.47 7.45
N SER A 139 5.31 -5.57 8.12
CA SER A 139 4.46 -6.02 9.23
C SER A 139 5.18 -7.06 10.07
N PRO A 140 4.83 -7.21 11.36
CA PRO A 140 5.35 -8.33 12.13
C PRO A 140 4.78 -9.66 11.60
N GLY A 141 5.60 -10.70 11.57
CA GLY A 141 5.20 -12.06 11.26
C GLY A 141 4.26 -12.19 10.06
N SER A 142 3.15 -12.91 10.25
CA SER A 142 2.12 -13.15 9.23
C SER A 142 0.90 -12.22 9.34
N VAL A 143 0.94 -11.17 10.16
CA VAL A 143 -0.23 -10.36 10.50
C VAL A 143 -0.88 -9.71 9.28
N ALA A 144 -0.09 -9.06 8.42
CA ALA A 144 -0.63 -8.42 7.23
C ALA A 144 -1.16 -9.42 6.19
N LEU A 145 -0.54 -10.62 6.10
CA LEU A 145 -1.07 -11.69 5.25
C LEU A 145 -2.45 -12.17 5.74
N ALA A 146 -2.59 -12.37 7.05
CA ALA A 146 -3.86 -12.77 7.65
C ALA A 146 -4.94 -11.67 7.44
N LEU A 147 -4.58 -10.40 7.62
CA LEU A 147 -5.49 -9.26 7.38
C LEU A 147 -5.95 -9.23 5.93
N ARG A 148 -5.01 -9.31 4.96
CA ARG A 148 -5.31 -9.40 3.51
C ARG A 148 -6.31 -10.51 3.22
N ASP A 149 -6.04 -11.71 3.73
CA ASP A 149 -6.87 -12.88 3.45
C ASP A 149 -8.28 -12.74 4.04
N ARG A 150 -8.43 -12.07 5.20
CA ARG A 150 -9.74 -11.80 5.80
C ARG A 150 -10.51 -10.68 5.10
N ILE A 151 -9.83 -9.67 4.57
CA ILE A 151 -10.45 -8.66 3.71
C ILE A 151 -10.90 -9.30 2.39
N ASN A 152 -10.04 -10.09 1.73
CA ASN A 152 -10.38 -10.77 0.48
C ASN A 152 -11.58 -11.71 0.63
N SER A 153 -11.71 -12.40 1.78
CA SER A 153 -12.87 -13.24 2.08
C SER A 153 -14.12 -12.47 2.51
N GLY A 154 -14.03 -11.15 2.67
CA GLY A 154 -15.14 -10.28 3.08
C GLY A 154 -15.54 -10.39 4.55
N ILE A 155 -14.70 -10.99 5.39
CA ILE A 155 -14.94 -11.10 6.84
C ILE A 155 -14.69 -9.76 7.53
N VAL A 156 -13.71 -8.99 7.05
CA VAL A 156 -13.39 -7.66 7.56
C VAL A 156 -13.47 -6.62 6.43
N PRO A 157 -13.99 -5.41 6.68
CA PRO A 157 -13.92 -4.32 5.72
C PRO A 157 -12.47 -3.82 5.59
N GLY A 158 -12.08 -3.44 4.39
CA GLY A 158 -10.75 -2.88 4.14
C GLY A 158 -10.40 -2.82 2.66
N PRO A 159 -9.25 -2.22 2.32
CA PRO A 159 -8.76 -2.14 0.96
C PRO A 159 -8.22 -3.49 0.47
N ARG A 160 -8.14 -3.69 -0.84
CA ARG A 160 -7.32 -4.74 -1.44
C ARG A 160 -5.87 -4.54 -1.00
N MET A 161 -5.23 -5.58 -0.47
CA MET A 161 -3.86 -5.47 0.05
C MET A 161 -2.86 -6.25 -0.79
N PHE A 162 -1.73 -5.60 -1.12
CA PHE A 162 -0.51 -6.24 -1.60
C PHE A 162 0.52 -6.18 -0.46
N VAL A 163 0.99 -7.32 0.03
CA VAL A 163 1.73 -7.40 1.28
C VAL A 163 3.14 -7.98 1.10
N SER A 164 4.12 -7.39 1.78
CA SER A 164 5.51 -7.87 1.79
C SER A 164 5.85 -8.80 2.96
N GLY A 165 4.98 -8.87 3.98
CA GLY A 165 5.38 -9.43 5.27
C GLY A 165 6.50 -8.60 5.93
N PRO A 166 7.33 -9.19 6.79
CA PRO A 166 8.47 -8.51 7.38
C PRO A 166 9.51 -8.09 6.34
N ALA A 167 10.04 -6.86 6.47
CA ALA A 167 11.11 -6.39 5.59
C ALA A 167 12.39 -7.21 5.79
N VAL A 168 13.18 -7.35 4.73
CA VAL A 168 14.53 -7.93 4.81
C VAL A 168 15.52 -6.81 5.10
N SER A 169 16.34 -7.00 6.12
CA SER A 169 17.36 -6.07 6.58
C SER A 169 18.68 -6.81 6.83
N VAL A 170 19.78 -6.07 6.98
CA VAL A 170 21.02 -6.64 7.52
C VAL A 170 20.96 -6.66 9.03
N THR A 171 21.83 -7.45 9.68
CA THR A 171 22.03 -7.43 11.14
C THR A 171 22.43 -6.02 11.60
N GLY A 172 21.68 -5.47 12.57
CA GLY A 172 21.86 -4.09 13.04
C GLY A 172 21.29 -3.04 12.10
N GLY A 173 20.67 -3.42 10.96
CA GLY A 173 20.07 -2.52 9.99
C GLY A 173 18.73 -1.94 10.43
N HIS A 174 18.13 -1.11 9.55
CA HIS A 174 16.93 -0.33 9.88
C HIS A 174 15.74 -1.19 10.33
N ALA A 175 15.47 -2.30 9.65
CA ALA A 175 14.35 -3.18 9.97
C ALA A 175 14.75 -4.37 10.87
N ASP A 176 15.94 -4.38 11.43
CA ASP A 176 16.30 -5.37 12.45
C ASP A 176 15.50 -5.11 13.72
N SER A 177 14.51 -5.95 13.96
CA SER A 177 13.61 -5.83 15.11
C SER A 177 14.30 -6.03 16.46
N THR A 178 15.54 -6.50 16.49
CA THR A 178 16.34 -6.69 17.70
C THR A 178 17.17 -5.48 18.08
N ASN A 179 17.19 -4.43 17.27
CA ASN A 179 17.91 -3.19 17.56
C ASN A 179 17.48 -2.59 18.90
N ALA A 180 18.47 -2.13 19.67
CA ALA A 180 18.31 -1.53 20.98
C ALA A 180 17.71 -2.47 22.07
N LEU A 181 17.52 -3.77 21.79
CA LEU A 181 17.20 -4.74 22.83
C LEU A 181 18.46 -5.20 23.57
N SER A 182 18.31 -5.40 24.88
CA SER A 182 19.32 -6.12 25.66
C SER A 182 19.54 -7.52 25.07
N PRO A 183 20.77 -8.01 24.99
CA PRO A 183 21.04 -9.37 24.47
C PRO A 183 20.17 -10.46 25.08
N ILE A 184 19.81 -10.34 26.36
CA ILE A 184 18.95 -11.30 27.06
C ILE A 184 17.49 -11.30 26.60
N LEU A 185 17.06 -10.22 25.93
CA LEU A 185 15.71 -10.06 25.41
C LEU A 185 15.63 -10.32 23.89
N ARG A 186 16.76 -10.56 23.23
CA ARG A 186 16.79 -10.89 21.81
C ARG A 186 16.25 -12.30 21.59
N PRO A 187 15.21 -12.46 20.77
CA PRO A 187 14.75 -13.80 20.44
C PRO A 187 15.82 -14.54 19.65
N ASP A 188 15.97 -15.83 19.92
CA ASP A 188 16.80 -16.73 19.10
C ASP A 188 16.05 -17.12 17.82
N LEU A 189 15.96 -16.16 16.90
CA LEU A 189 15.28 -16.34 15.63
C LEU A 189 16.28 -16.77 14.54
N PRO A 190 15.90 -17.67 13.63
CA PRO A 190 16.70 -17.94 12.44
C PRO A 190 16.94 -16.64 11.66
N SER A 191 18.20 -16.37 11.28
CA SER A 191 18.60 -15.11 10.60
C SER A 191 17.72 -14.74 9.41
N HIS A 192 17.34 -15.71 8.59
CA HIS A 192 16.47 -15.47 7.42
C HIS A 192 15.04 -15.02 7.73
N LEU A 193 14.64 -14.98 8.99
CA LEU A 193 13.33 -14.45 9.42
C LEU A 193 13.39 -12.99 9.86
N SER A 194 14.56 -12.50 10.28
CA SER A 194 14.74 -11.13 10.78
C SER A 194 15.78 -10.35 9.99
N THR A 195 16.93 -10.96 9.73
CA THR A 195 18.06 -10.35 9.05
C THR A 195 18.68 -11.31 8.04
N ALA A 196 19.47 -10.78 7.10
CA ALA A 196 20.18 -11.55 6.10
C ALA A 196 21.52 -10.87 5.80
N ASP A 197 22.61 -11.54 6.07
CA ASP A 197 23.97 -11.06 5.84
C ASP A 197 24.65 -11.93 4.78
N GLY A 198 25.13 -11.28 3.75
CA GLY A 198 25.71 -11.94 2.57
C GLY A 198 24.68 -12.46 1.54
N PRO A 199 25.12 -12.63 0.28
CA PRO A 199 24.24 -12.96 -0.85
C PRO A 199 23.44 -14.25 -0.69
N SER A 200 23.98 -15.24 0.04
CA SER A 200 23.31 -16.51 0.26
C SER A 200 22.14 -16.42 1.21
N GLU A 201 22.30 -15.70 2.32
CA GLU A 201 21.22 -15.46 3.28
C GLU A 201 20.16 -14.54 2.70
N ALA A 202 20.58 -13.51 1.97
CA ALA A 202 19.69 -12.61 1.23
C ALA A 202 18.74 -13.38 0.30
N ARG A 203 19.26 -14.29 -0.52
CA ARG A 203 18.43 -15.19 -1.36
C ARG A 203 17.51 -16.09 -0.55
N LYS A 204 17.99 -16.61 0.59
CA LYS A 204 17.20 -17.48 1.47
C LYS A 204 16.05 -16.69 2.10
N ALA A 205 16.30 -15.47 2.55
CA ALA A 205 15.28 -14.58 3.11
C ALA A 205 14.17 -14.27 2.09
N VAL A 206 14.52 -13.88 0.86
CA VAL A 206 13.55 -13.66 -0.24
C VAL A 206 12.67 -14.89 -0.48
N ARG A 207 13.28 -16.07 -0.60
CA ARG A 207 12.52 -17.31 -0.82
C ARG A 207 11.63 -17.69 0.37
N ALA A 208 12.06 -17.37 1.59
CA ALA A 208 11.24 -17.58 2.79
C ALA A 208 10.00 -16.70 2.76
N ARG A 209 10.12 -15.40 2.41
CA ARG A 209 8.97 -14.50 2.24
C ARG A 209 8.01 -14.98 1.17
N ILE A 210 8.53 -15.40 0.01
CA ILE A 210 7.70 -15.91 -1.09
C ILE A 210 6.94 -17.18 -0.67
N ARG A 211 7.58 -18.08 0.09
CA ARG A 211 6.93 -19.28 0.65
C ARG A 211 5.79 -18.92 1.61
N GLU A 212 5.89 -17.79 2.33
CA GLU A 212 4.84 -17.28 3.21
C GLU A 212 3.65 -16.71 2.43
N GLY A 213 3.78 -16.48 1.11
CA GLY A 213 2.70 -16.01 0.25
C GLY A 213 2.64 -14.49 0.09
N VAL A 214 3.79 -13.81 0.21
CA VAL A 214 3.87 -12.35 -0.01
C VAL A 214 3.71 -11.98 -1.49
N ASP A 215 3.23 -10.76 -1.74
CA ASP A 215 2.99 -10.23 -3.08
C ASP A 215 4.22 -9.52 -3.66
N LEU A 216 5.09 -9.01 -2.78
CA LEU A 216 6.34 -8.33 -3.12
C LEU A 216 7.38 -8.55 -2.03
N ILE A 217 8.62 -8.14 -2.30
CA ILE A 217 9.70 -8.10 -1.30
C ILE A 217 9.94 -6.66 -0.87
N LYS A 218 10.05 -6.39 0.43
CA LYS A 218 10.52 -5.12 1.00
C LYS A 218 11.90 -5.32 1.59
N ILE A 219 12.79 -4.38 1.28
CA ILE A 219 14.13 -4.29 1.86
C ILE A 219 14.35 -2.92 2.49
N THR A 220 15.35 -2.82 3.37
CA THR A 220 15.88 -1.56 3.87
C THR A 220 17.31 -1.38 3.37
N ALA A 221 17.44 -0.71 2.20
CA ALA A 221 18.74 -0.51 1.55
C ALA A 221 19.63 0.45 2.35
N THR A 222 19.01 1.35 3.13
CA THR A 222 19.71 2.30 4.01
C THR A 222 19.21 2.23 5.44
N GLY A 223 19.91 2.89 6.34
CA GLY A 223 19.38 3.27 7.64
C GLY A 223 18.17 4.20 7.50
N GLY A 224 17.35 4.27 8.52
CA GLY A 224 16.12 5.07 8.54
C GLY A 224 16.08 6.07 9.68
N VAL A 225 15.16 7.03 9.57
CA VAL A 225 14.96 8.08 10.57
C VAL A 225 14.61 7.50 11.93
N LEU A 226 13.68 6.53 11.95
CA LEU A 226 13.08 6.00 13.19
C LEU A 226 13.84 4.81 13.81
N SER A 227 15.04 4.49 13.32
CA SER A 227 15.88 3.44 13.90
C SER A 227 17.13 4.00 14.59
N PRO A 228 17.60 3.40 15.69
CA PRO A 228 18.78 3.82 16.42
C PRO A 228 20.07 3.24 15.79
N THR A 229 20.19 3.25 14.46
CA THR A 229 21.38 2.72 13.77
C THR A 229 22.52 3.73 13.78
N ALA A 230 23.75 3.26 13.99
CA ALA A 230 24.94 4.09 14.04
C ALA A 230 25.28 4.74 12.68
N ALA A 231 24.97 4.04 11.56
CA ALA A 231 25.19 4.51 10.20
C ALA A 231 24.22 5.61 9.74
N GLY A 232 23.34 6.11 10.63
CA GLY A 232 22.41 7.18 10.23
C GLY A 232 21.43 6.73 9.16
N VAL A 233 21.52 7.31 7.96
CA VAL A 233 20.67 7.01 6.80
C VAL A 233 21.46 6.45 5.61
N ASP A 234 22.72 6.06 5.82
CA ASP A 234 23.60 5.55 4.77
C ASP A 234 23.28 4.11 4.37
N GLN A 235 23.91 3.65 3.27
CA GLN A 235 23.77 2.31 2.72
C GLN A 235 24.07 1.22 3.78
N GLN A 236 23.27 0.16 3.79
CA GLN A 236 23.39 -0.94 4.77
C GLN A 236 23.69 -2.30 4.12
N PHE A 237 23.16 -2.58 2.94
CA PHE A 237 23.50 -3.78 2.17
C PHE A 237 24.71 -3.55 1.29
N PHE A 238 25.55 -4.54 1.10
CA PHE A 238 26.53 -4.57 0.02
C PHE A 238 25.83 -4.72 -1.34
N ASP A 239 26.50 -4.28 -2.42
CA ASP A 239 25.92 -4.33 -3.76
C ASP A 239 25.57 -5.75 -4.21
N ASP A 240 26.42 -6.74 -3.92
CA ASP A 240 26.19 -8.15 -4.24
C ASP A 240 25.01 -8.76 -3.46
N GLU A 241 24.71 -8.25 -2.27
CA GLU A 241 23.52 -8.63 -1.50
C GLU A 241 22.25 -8.08 -2.17
N LEU A 242 22.24 -6.80 -2.57
CA LEU A 242 21.15 -6.16 -3.28
C LEU A 242 20.87 -6.86 -4.61
N GLU A 243 21.89 -7.12 -5.41
CA GLU A 243 21.78 -7.87 -6.67
C GLU A 243 21.17 -9.26 -6.42
N SER A 244 21.62 -9.93 -5.37
CA SER A 244 21.17 -11.27 -4.99
C SER A 244 19.69 -11.30 -4.59
N ILE A 245 19.22 -10.28 -3.86
CA ILE A 245 17.82 -10.08 -3.48
C ILE A 245 16.96 -9.89 -4.73
N VAL A 246 17.32 -8.91 -5.58
CA VAL A 246 16.55 -8.55 -6.77
C VAL A 246 16.48 -9.71 -7.75
N GLN A 247 17.60 -10.39 -7.98
CA GLN A 247 17.64 -11.57 -8.84
C GLN A 247 16.72 -12.69 -8.32
N ALA A 248 16.80 -12.99 -7.02
CA ALA A 248 15.97 -14.03 -6.41
C ALA A 248 14.48 -13.70 -6.48
N ALA A 249 14.11 -12.44 -6.22
CA ALA A 249 12.72 -11.96 -6.31
C ALA A 249 12.20 -12.05 -7.76
N ARG A 250 12.99 -11.56 -8.73
CA ARG A 250 12.65 -11.60 -10.17
C ARG A 250 12.43 -13.04 -10.68
N MET A 251 13.30 -13.97 -10.31
CA MET A 251 13.15 -15.39 -10.66
C MET A 251 11.84 -16.00 -10.17
N MET A 252 11.27 -15.46 -9.11
CA MET A 252 10.02 -15.91 -8.50
C MET A 252 8.83 -14.98 -8.80
N GLY A 253 8.99 -14.05 -9.77
CA GLY A 253 7.94 -13.17 -10.22
C GLY A 253 7.51 -12.11 -9.19
N ARG A 254 8.43 -11.66 -8.31
CA ARG A 254 8.15 -10.64 -7.30
C ARG A 254 8.96 -9.36 -7.56
N LYS A 255 8.30 -8.21 -7.38
CA LYS A 255 8.92 -6.89 -7.39
C LYS A 255 9.61 -6.63 -6.04
N VAL A 256 10.60 -5.73 -6.03
CA VAL A 256 11.32 -5.31 -4.81
C VAL A 256 11.07 -3.83 -4.57
N ALA A 257 10.64 -3.48 -3.36
CA ALA A 257 10.51 -2.13 -2.84
C ALA A 257 11.64 -1.87 -1.84
N ALA A 258 12.38 -0.77 -1.99
CA ALA A 258 13.53 -0.45 -1.18
C ALA A 258 13.32 0.84 -0.38
N HIS A 259 13.27 0.74 0.96
CA HIS A 259 13.46 1.90 1.83
C HIS A 259 14.86 2.44 1.60
N ALA A 260 15.00 3.71 1.23
CA ALA A 260 16.28 4.35 1.07
C ALA A 260 16.20 5.88 1.23
N HIS A 261 17.07 6.43 2.07
CA HIS A 261 17.25 7.88 2.25
C HIS A 261 18.56 8.37 1.64
N GLY A 262 19.70 7.77 2.02
CA GLY A 262 21.03 8.18 1.61
C GLY A 262 21.33 7.86 0.15
N THR A 263 22.05 8.75 -0.53
CA THR A 263 22.36 8.71 -1.96
C THR A 263 23.00 7.40 -2.41
N ASP A 264 24.02 6.92 -1.69
CA ASP A 264 24.75 5.71 -2.07
C ASP A 264 23.83 4.48 -2.08
N GLY A 265 23.00 4.34 -1.03
CA GLY A 265 22.03 3.23 -0.94
C GLY A 265 20.90 3.33 -1.96
N ILE A 266 20.43 4.55 -2.31
CA ILE A 266 19.46 4.76 -3.38
C ILE A 266 20.08 4.29 -4.71
N ASN A 267 21.28 4.77 -5.03
CA ASN A 267 21.95 4.45 -6.28
C ASN A 267 22.28 2.95 -6.38
N ALA A 268 22.76 2.34 -5.28
CA ALA A 268 23.01 0.89 -5.24
C ALA A 268 21.74 0.05 -5.45
N ALA A 269 20.64 0.41 -4.79
CA ALA A 269 19.36 -0.28 -4.95
C ALA A 269 18.81 -0.14 -6.38
N LEU A 270 18.89 1.06 -6.98
CA LEU A 270 18.49 1.29 -8.37
C LEU A 270 19.35 0.50 -9.35
N ARG A 271 20.69 0.46 -9.18
CA ARG A 271 21.59 -0.36 -10.03
C ARG A 271 21.28 -1.86 -9.92
N ALA A 272 20.90 -2.33 -8.73
CA ALA A 272 20.45 -3.70 -8.54
C ALA A 272 19.12 -4.00 -9.23
N GLY A 273 18.33 -2.99 -9.60
CA GLY A 273 17.07 -3.10 -10.34
C GLY A 273 15.83 -3.27 -9.46
N VAL A 274 15.76 -2.58 -8.32
CA VAL A 274 14.52 -2.50 -7.52
C VAL A 274 13.42 -1.80 -8.31
N SER A 275 12.16 -2.12 -8.01
CA SER A 275 11.01 -1.54 -8.71
C SER A 275 10.58 -0.19 -8.16
N SER A 276 10.87 0.08 -6.89
CA SER A 276 10.62 1.37 -6.27
C SER A 276 11.62 1.70 -5.18
N ILE A 277 11.88 2.99 -5.03
CA ILE A 277 12.53 3.59 -3.86
C ILE A 277 11.44 4.28 -3.05
N GLU A 278 11.42 3.99 -1.78
CA GLU A 278 10.54 4.59 -0.78
C GLU A 278 11.29 5.74 -0.11
N HIS A 279 10.65 6.88 0.05
CA HIS A 279 11.17 8.15 0.62
C HIS A 279 12.11 8.92 -0.33
N GLY A 280 13.26 8.37 -0.70
CA GLY A 280 14.18 8.99 -1.66
C GLY A 280 14.71 10.35 -1.24
N THR A 281 15.14 10.53 0.02
CA THR A 281 15.41 11.87 0.59
C THR A 281 16.60 12.59 -0.03
N TYR A 282 17.71 11.89 -0.26
CA TYR A 282 18.96 12.50 -0.75
C TYR A 282 19.26 12.09 -2.19
N LEU A 283 18.29 12.33 -3.09
CA LEU A 283 18.47 12.07 -4.53
C LEU A 283 19.53 13.03 -5.11
N ASP A 284 20.45 12.49 -5.89
CA ASP A 284 21.37 13.25 -6.74
C ASP A 284 21.03 13.10 -8.23
N GLU A 285 21.85 13.66 -9.11
CA GLU A 285 21.66 13.55 -10.56
C GLU A 285 21.79 12.12 -11.07
N GLU A 286 22.66 11.33 -10.44
CA GLU A 286 22.80 9.91 -10.77
C GLU A 286 21.55 9.11 -10.36
N SER A 287 21.00 9.36 -9.19
CA SER A 287 19.74 8.75 -8.74
C SER A 287 18.62 8.99 -9.75
N ILE A 288 18.45 10.25 -10.19
CA ILE A 288 17.42 10.62 -11.17
C ILE A 288 17.63 9.87 -12.49
N ARG A 289 18.88 9.84 -12.99
CA ARG A 289 19.21 9.08 -14.21
C ARG A 289 18.89 7.60 -14.06
N LEU A 290 19.25 6.98 -12.94
CA LEU A 290 19.01 5.57 -12.68
C LEU A 290 17.52 5.24 -12.54
N PHE A 291 16.70 6.13 -11.96
CA PHE A 291 15.25 5.97 -11.95
C PHE A 291 14.67 5.86 -13.36
N ILE A 292 15.08 6.78 -14.24
CA ILE A 292 14.59 6.83 -15.62
C ILE A 292 15.06 5.62 -16.43
N GLU A 293 16.36 5.26 -16.33
CA GLU A 293 16.94 4.12 -17.04
C GLU A 293 16.32 2.77 -16.65
N ASN A 294 15.94 2.61 -15.38
CA ASN A 294 15.36 1.37 -14.86
C ASN A 294 13.83 1.35 -14.87
N ASP A 295 13.15 2.39 -15.34
CA ASP A 295 11.71 2.56 -15.24
C ASP A 295 11.20 2.34 -13.80
N ALA A 296 11.97 2.77 -12.81
CA ALA A 296 11.68 2.63 -11.40
C ALA A 296 10.79 3.78 -10.90
N TYR A 297 10.07 3.53 -9.81
CA TYR A 297 9.16 4.50 -9.21
C TYR A 297 9.74 5.10 -7.94
N LEU A 298 9.55 6.41 -7.76
CA LEU A 298 9.67 7.05 -6.45
C LEU A 298 8.30 7.00 -5.77
N VAL A 299 8.29 6.52 -4.53
CA VAL A 299 7.13 6.57 -3.62
C VAL A 299 7.48 7.53 -2.49
N PRO A 300 7.03 8.80 -2.54
CA PRO A 300 7.67 9.88 -1.83
C PRO A 300 7.41 9.90 -0.32
N THR A 301 6.20 9.58 0.13
CA THR A 301 5.84 9.55 1.56
C THR A 301 6.09 10.87 2.29
N ILE A 302 5.75 12.00 1.66
CA ILE A 302 5.94 13.34 2.24
C ILE A 302 5.15 13.45 3.54
N HIS A 303 3.98 12.83 3.59
CA HIS A 303 3.13 12.75 4.78
C HIS A 303 3.89 12.24 6.02
N ALA A 304 4.66 11.17 5.88
CA ALA A 304 5.48 10.64 6.98
C ALA A 304 6.61 11.62 7.34
N GLY A 305 7.23 12.26 6.34
CA GLY A 305 8.23 13.31 6.56
C GLY A 305 7.70 14.46 7.40
N LYS A 306 6.53 15.00 7.06
CA LYS A 306 5.84 16.05 7.82
C LYS A 306 5.49 15.59 9.24
N PHE A 307 4.99 14.37 9.38
CA PHE A 307 4.67 13.82 10.70
C PHE A 307 5.90 13.74 11.60
N VAL A 308 7.02 13.18 11.13
CA VAL A 308 8.22 13.04 11.99
C VAL A 308 8.85 14.40 12.29
N GLU A 309 8.82 15.36 11.36
CA GLU A 309 9.23 16.74 11.57
C GLU A 309 8.43 17.40 12.69
N ASP A 310 7.12 17.28 12.67
CA ASP A 310 6.24 17.87 13.70
C ASP A 310 6.41 17.19 15.05
N LYS A 311 6.56 15.87 15.09
CA LYS A 311 6.80 15.12 16.34
C LYS A 311 8.18 15.36 16.92
N ALA A 312 9.19 15.69 16.10
CA ALA A 312 10.51 16.08 16.56
C ALA A 312 10.52 17.40 17.38
N LYS A 313 9.50 18.23 17.23
CA LYS A 313 9.32 19.47 18.00
C LYS A 313 8.78 19.21 19.43
N ILE A 314 8.36 17.96 19.73
CA ILE A 314 7.79 17.57 21.02
C ILE A 314 8.87 16.87 21.86
N ASP A 315 9.24 17.46 22.99
CA ASP A 315 10.23 16.91 23.90
C ASP A 315 9.84 15.50 24.38
N GLY A 316 10.78 14.55 24.23
CA GLY A 316 10.60 13.17 24.67
C GLY A 316 9.67 12.31 23.82
N TYR A 317 9.13 12.81 22.71
CA TYR A 317 8.35 11.99 21.79
C TYR A 317 9.24 10.91 21.15
N PHE A 318 10.42 11.31 20.67
CA PHE A 318 11.46 10.41 20.19
C PHE A 318 12.69 10.44 21.14
N PRO A 319 13.52 9.36 21.17
CA PRO A 319 14.85 9.45 21.73
C PRO A 319 15.70 10.50 20.99
N ASP A 320 16.66 11.15 21.66
CA ASP A 320 17.46 12.27 21.14
C ASP A 320 18.06 12.01 19.75
N ALA A 321 18.63 10.80 19.55
CA ALA A 321 19.24 10.42 18.27
C ALA A 321 18.22 10.34 17.11
N ILE A 322 16.99 9.92 17.39
CA ILE A 322 15.91 9.85 16.42
C ILE A 322 15.32 11.25 16.20
N GLN A 323 15.13 12.04 17.27
CA GLN A 323 14.61 13.39 17.22
C GLN A 323 15.45 14.28 16.31
N LYS A 324 16.79 14.20 16.42
CA LYS A 324 17.70 14.93 15.56
C LYS A 324 17.55 14.54 14.08
N LYS A 325 17.54 13.25 13.75
CA LYS A 325 17.34 12.79 12.37
C LYS A 325 15.96 13.18 11.81
N ALA A 326 14.91 13.10 12.62
CA ALA A 326 13.55 13.47 12.20
C ALA A 326 13.46 14.97 11.85
N ALA A 327 14.12 15.83 12.60
CA ALA A 327 14.19 17.26 12.32
C ALA A 327 15.01 17.59 11.05
N GLU A 328 16.04 16.80 10.73
CA GLU A 328 16.89 17.00 9.56
C GLU A 328 16.27 16.44 8.27
N VAL A 329 15.73 15.20 8.32
CA VAL A 329 15.29 14.46 7.14
C VAL A 329 13.88 14.84 6.71
N GLY A 330 12.98 15.09 7.66
CA GLY A 330 11.57 15.35 7.36
C GLY A 330 11.33 16.42 6.30
N PRO A 331 11.94 17.62 6.43
CA PRO A 331 11.77 18.71 5.45
C PRO A 331 12.33 18.41 4.06
N LEU A 332 13.34 17.54 3.94
CA LEU A 332 14.06 17.28 2.69
C LEU A 332 13.29 16.35 1.73
N ILE A 333 12.37 15.55 2.24
CA ILE A 333 11.61 14.59 1.42
C ILE A 333 10.77 15.32 0.35
N GLN A 334 10.11 16.42 0.72
CA GLN A 334 9.29 17.20 -0.20
C GLN A 334 10.11 17.88 -1.29
N ASP A 335 11.28 18.43 -0.95
CA ASP A 335 12.21 19.05 -1.92
C ASP A 335 12.78 18.02 -2.89
N SER A 336 13.13 16.82 -2.38
CA SER A 336 13.64 15.73 -3.20
C SER A 336 12.59 15.24 -4.18
N PHE A 337 11.35 15.07 -3.71
CA PHE A 337 10.19 14.76 -4.56
C PHE A 337 9.99 15.79 -5.67
N ALA A 338 10.02 17.10 -5.35
CA ALA A 338 9.85 18.17 -6.33
C ALA A 338 10.92 18.10 -7.45
N ARG A 339 12.18 17.82 -7.09
CA ARG A 339 13.27 17.66 -8.06
C ARG A 339 13.09 16.43 -8.93
N ALA A 340 12.72 15.28 -8.34
CA ALA A 340 12.47 14.03 -9.05
C ALA A 340 11.29 14.16 -10.04
N HIS A 341 10.17 14.72 -9.57
CA HIS A 341 9.00 14.97 -10.43
C HIS A 341 9.33 15.87 -11.61
N LYS A 342 9.98 17.01 -11.35
CA LYS A 342 10.42 17.95 -12.41
C LYS A 342 11.36 17.32 -13.43
N ALA A 343 12.15 16.34 -13.04
CA ALA A 343 13.07 15.60 -13.91
C ALA A 343 12.40 14.44 -14.67
N GLY A 344 11.12 14.15 -14.44
CA GLY A 344 10.36 13.12 -15.14
C GLY A 344 10.52 11.71 -14.55
N VAL A 345 10.93 11.59 -13.29
CA VAL A 345 10.90 10.31 -12.56
C VAL A 345 9.46 9.85 -12.39
N ASN A 346 9.18 8.57 -12.61
CA ASN A 346 7.88 7.99 -12.37
C ASN A 346 7.51 8.09 -10.87
N ILE A 347 6.39 8.72 -10.57
CA ILE A 347 5.86 8.85 -9.21
C ILE A 347 4.68 7.90 -9.01
N ALA A 348 4.71 7.12 -7.94
CA ALA A 348 3.55 6.38 -7.44
C ALA A 348 3.20 6.86 -6.03
N PHE A 349 1.94 7.17 -5.82
CA PHE A 349 1.43 7.68 -4.54
C PHE A 349 1.72 6.72 -3.40
N GLY A 350 2.18 7.24 -2.27
CA GLY A 350 2.36 6.48 -1.04
C GLY A 350 2.69 7.40 0.14
N THR A 351 2.15 7.06 1.31
CA THR A 351 2.08 7.95 2.47
C THR A 351 2.93 7.54 3.65
N ASP A 352 3.22 6.24 3.78
CA ASP A 352 3.80 5.63 4.98
C ASP A 352 2.89 5.82 6.23
N VAL A 353 1.54 5.75 6.03
CA VAL A 353 0.62 5.71 7.18
C VAL A 353 0.92 4.47 8.03
N GLY A 354 0.89 4.69 9.33
CA GLY A 354 1.50 3.85 10.34
C GLY A 354 2.68 4.60 10.97
N VAL A 355 3.42 5.41 10.18
CA VAL A 355 4.23 6.53 10.70
C VAL A 355 3.30 7.71 10.96
N GLY A 356 2.53 8.17 9.98
CA GLY A 356 1.42 9.08 10.18
C GLY A 356 0.11 8.39 10.55
N ALA A 357 -0.93 9.15 10.86
CA ALA A 357 -2.23 8.61 11.28
C ALA A 357 -2.96 7.90 10.13
N HIS A 358 -3.57 6.74 10.40
CA HIS A 358 -4.41 6.03 9.44
C HIS A 358 -5.69 6.80 9.12
N GLY A 359 -6.08 6.81 7.83
CA GLY A 359 -7.23 7.54 7.32
C GLY A 359 -6.90 8.98 6.89
N THR A 360 -5.66 9.45 7.07
CA THR A 360 -5.19 10.77 6.59
C THR A 360 -4.37 10.68 5.31
N ASN A 361 -4.41 9.56 4.62
CA ASN A 361 -3.62 9.27 3.42
C ASN A 361 -3.73 10.38 2.35
N ALA A 362 -4.92 10.97 2.16
CA ALA A 362 -5.16 12.02 1.18
C ALA A 362 -4.38 13.33 1.44
N GLN A 363 -3.78 13.52 2.62
CA GLN A 363 -2.89 14.67 2.88
C GLN A 363 -1.66 14.65 1.98
N GLU A 364 -1.22 13.49 1.51
CA GLU A 364 -0.11 13.38 0.56
C GLU A 364 -0.39 14.16 -0.74
N PHE A 365 -1.64 14.19 -1.23
CA PHE A 365 -2.01 15.00 -2.39
C PHE A 365 -1.71 16.48 -2.20
N ILE A 366 -2.00 17.01 -0.99
CA ILE A 366 -1.75 18.41 -0.67
C ILE A 366 -0.25 18.70 -0.74
N TYR A 367 0.56 17.85 -0.12
CA TYR A 367 2.01 18.02 -0.09
C TYR A 367 2.66 17.85 -1.47
N MET A 368 2.16 16.93 -2.31
CA MET A 368 2.61 16.75 -3.68
C MET A 368 2.26 17.96 -4.55
N HIS A 369 1.04 18.50 -4.39
CA HIS A 369 0.61 19.72 -5.09
C HIS A 369 1.42 20.94 -4.65
N GLU A 370 1.63 21.14 -3.34
CA GLU A 370 2.50 22.21 -2.80
C GLU A 370 3.94 22.14 -3.34
N ALA A 371 4.43 20.94 -3.63
CA ALA A 371 5.73 20.71 -4.24
C ALA A 371 5.76 20.91 -5.77
N GLY A 372 4.64 21.34 -6.37
CA GLY A 372 4.52 21.71 -7.78
C GLY A 372 4.00 20.62 -8.72
N MET A 373 3.45 19.52 -8.22
CA MET A 373 2.78 18.53 -9.03
C MET A 373 1.38 19.02 -9.41
N SER A 374 0.95 18.81 -10.66
CA SER A 374 -0.40 19.17 -11.09
C SER A 374 -1.45 18.29 -10.39
N ASN A 375 -2.70 18.79 -10.25
CA ASN A 375 -3.80 18.01 -9.69
C ASN A 375 -4.04 16.71 -10.51
N GLU A 376 -3.93 16.80 -11.82
CA GLU A 376 -4.05 15.65 -12.72
C GLU A 376 -2.95 14.61 -12.47
N ASP A 377 -1.68 15.02 -12.39
CA ASP A 377 -0.55 14.11 -12.09
C ASP A 377 -0.67 13.50 -10.70
N CYS A 378 -1.19 14.24 -9.73
CA CYS A 378 -1.50 13.71 -8.40
C CYS A 378 -2.50 12.54 -8.48
N LEU A 379 -3.59 12.69 -9.24
CA LEU A 379 -4.56 11.61 -9.46
C LEU A 379 -3.95 10.44 -10.24
N ILE A 380 -3.17 10.69 -11.28
CA ILE A 380 -2.46 9.66 -12.05
C ILE A 380 -1.53 8.86 -11.14
N SER A 381 -0.81 9.52 -10.23
CA SER A 381 0.11 8.86 -9.30
C SER A 381 -0.58 7.89 -8.35
N ALA A 382 -1.80 8.21 -7.88
CA ALA A 382 -2.58 7.41 -6.94
C ALA A 382 -3.51 6.38 -7.62
N THR A 383 -3.50 6.31 -8.94
CA THR A 383 -4.36 5.43 -9.74
C THR A 383 -3.53 4.62 -10.74
N ILE A 384 -3.26 5.18 -11.90
CA ILE A 384 -2.60 4.49 -13.03
C ILE A 384 -1.17 4.08 -12.67
N ASN A 385 -0.35 5.00 -12.15
CA ASN A 385 1.04 4.73 -11.84
C ASN A 385 1.18 3.75 -10.68
N ALA A 386 0.37 3.94 -9.63
CA ALA A 386 0.33 3.01 -8.50
C ALA A 386 -0.10 1.60 -8.95
N ALA A 387 -1.12 1.47 -9.81
CA ALA A 387 -1.54 0.19 -10.36
C ALA A 387 -0.43 -0.49 -11.17
N LYS A 388 0.30 0.25 -12.00
CA LYS A 388 1.48 -0.25 -12.76
C LYS A 388 2.59 -0.69 -11.82
N LEU A 389 2.92 0.12 -10.80
CA LEU A 389 3.95 -0.24 -9.82
C LEU A 389 3.63 -1.57 -9.13
N ILE A 390 2.39 -1.79 -8.70
CA ILE A 390 2.01 -3.05 -8.05
C ILE A 390 1.74 -4.20 -9.02
N GLY A 391 1.67 -3.94 -10.35
CA GLY A 391 1.40 -4.95 -11.39
C GLY A 391 -0.06 -5.37 -11.47
N ALA A 392 -0.98 -4.46 -11.20
CA ALA A 392 -2.43 -4.70 -11.20
C ALA A 392 -3.19 -3.80 -12.19
N GLU A 393 -2.51 -3.15 -13.13
CA GLU A 393 -3.07 -2.20 -14.10
C GLU A 393 -4.16 -2.77 -14.99
N ASN A 394 -4.20 -4.08 -15.18
CA ASN A 394 -5.25 -4.78 -15.91
C ASN A 394 -6.54 -4.98 -15.07
N GLN A 395 -6.49 -4.70 -13.77
CA GLN A 395 -7.59 -4.93 -12.83
C GLN A 395 -8.12 -3.67 -12.19
N ILE A 396 -7.25 -2.69 -11.91
CA ILE A 396 -7.55 -1.46 -11.16
C ILE A 396 -6.82 -0.25 -11.74
N GLY A 397 -7.06 0.94 -11.16
CA GLY A 397 -6.39 2.20 -11.52
C GLY A 397 -7.14 3.03 -12.55
N THR A 398 -8.11 2.44 -13.25
CA THR A 398 -9.06 3.13 -14.12
C THR A 398 -10.43 2.46 -14.02
N LEU A 399 -11.51 3.18 -14.41
CA LEU A 399 -12.85 2.63 -14.51
C LEU A 399 -13.13 2.25 -15.97
N GLU A 400 -13.00 0.97 -16.27
CA GLU A 400 -13.19 0.43 -17.62
C GLU A 400 -13.92 -0.91 -17.56
N PRO A 401 -14.74 -1.28 -18.56
CA PRO A 401 -15.36 -2.58 -18.63
C PRO A 401 -14.33 -3.73 -18.47
N GLY A 402 -14.62 -4.68 -17.61
CA GLY A 402 -13.75 -5.81 -17.27
C GLY A 402 -12.83 -5.58 -16.07
N LYS A 403 -12.70 -4.35 -15.59
CA LYS A 403 -11.94 -4.04 -14.37
C LYS A 403 -12.79 -4.14 -13.10
N SER A 404 -12.11 -4.23 -11.98
CA SER A 404 -12.72 -4.24 -10.65
C SER A 404 -13.47 -2.94 -10.38
N ALA A 405 -14.64 -3.04 -9.77
CA ALA A 405 -15.40 -1.90 -9.32
C ALA A 405 -14.80 -1.37 -8.00
N ASP A 406 -13.73 -0.59 -8.13
CA ASP A 406 -13.10 0.22 -7.11
C ASP A 406 -13.40 1.69 -7.46
N ILE A 407 -14.38 2.29 -6.80
CA ILE A 407 -15.00 3.56 -7.18
C ILE A 407 -15.13 4.46 -5.97
N ILE A 408 -14.77 5.73 -6.11
CA ILE A 408 -15.00 6.75 -5.09
C ILE A 408 -15.75 7.95 -5.67
N ALA A 409 -16.37 8.73 -4.79
CA ALA A 409 -16.96 10.02 -5.15
C ALA A 409 -16.54 11.11 -4.18
N VAL A 410 -16.31 12.31 -4.75
CA VAL A 410 -15.96 13.54 -4.04
C VAL A 410 -16.92 14.66 -4.41
N PRO A 411 -17.09 15.71 -3.53
CA PRO A 411 -18.12 16.73 -3.72
C PRO A 411 -17.82 17.76 -4.82
N SER A 412 -16.53 17.95 -5.18
CA SER A 412 -16.12 18.98 -6.13
C SER A 412 -15.03 18.46 -7.07
N ASN A 413 -14.71 19.24 -8.11
CA ASN A 413 -13.76 18.83 -9.15
C ASN A 413 -12.33 18.74 -8.60
N PRO A 414 -11.74 17.53 -8.49
CA PRO A 414 -10.37 17.38 -8.00
C PRO A 414 -9.31 17.92 -8.97
N LEU A 415 -9.65 18.15 -10.24
CA LEU A 415 -8.76 18.79 -11.22
C LEU A 415 -8.62 20.30 -10.97
N ASP A 416 -9.64 20.93 -10.37
CA ASP A 416 -9.60 22.34 -9.99
C ASP A 416 -9.01 22.54 -8.59
N ASP A 417 -9.40 21.69 -7.64
CA ASP A 417 -8.94 21.73 -6.26
C ASP A 417 -8.71 20.31 -5.70
N ILE A 418 -7.45 19.92 -5.60
CA ILE A 418 -7.07 18.59 -5.12
C ILE A 418 -7.46 18.36 -3.65
N SER A 419 -7.71 19.41 -2.87
CA SER A 419 -8.10 19.30 -1.46
C SER A 419 -9.46 18.60 -1.29
N THR A 420 -10.29 18.56 -2.32
CA THR A 420 -11.54 17.77 -2.30
C THR A 420 -11.32 16.28 -2.02
N MET A 421 -10.10 15.75 -2.32
CA MET A 421 -9.74 14.37 -2.03
C MET A 421 -9.69 14.04 -0.52
N LEU A 422 -9.65 15.07 0.34
CA LEU A 422 -9.81 14.92 1.79
C LEU A 422 -11.26 14.63 2.21
N HIS A 423 -12.23 14.74 1.29
CA HIS A 423 -13.67 14.73 1.56
C HIS A 423 -14.39 13.66 0.73
N VAL A 424 -13.88 12.45 0.73
CA VAL A 424 -14.53 11.31 0.06
C VAL A 424 -15.92 11.06 0.68
N GLN A 425 -16.96 11.03 -0.16
CA GLN A 425 -18.35 10.90 0.26
C GLN A 425 -18.95 9.52 -0.02
N PHE A 426 -18.33 8.75 -0.92
CA PHE A 426 -18.79 7.43 -1.29
C PHE A 426 -17.63 6.53 -1.70
N VAL A 427 -17.70 5.25 -1.34
CA VAL A 427 -16.66 4.27 -1.67
C VAL A 427 -17.29 2.93 -2.04
N ILE A 428 -16.88 2.39 -3.19
CA ILE A 428 -16.99 0.97 -3.52
C ILE A 428 -15.58 0.40 -3.57
N ALA A 429 -15.32 -0.66 -2.81
CA ALA A 429 -14.07 -1.39 -2.84
C ALA A 429 -14.34 -2.84 -3.26
N ASN A 430 -13.73 -3.27 -4.37
CA ASN A 430 -13.94 -4.61 -4.93
C ASN A 430 -15.43 -4.99 -5.04
N GLY A 431 -16.24 -4.10 -5.61
CA GLY A 431 -17.68 -4.27 -5.83
C GLY A 431 -18.57 -4.14 -4.59
N ARG A 432 -18.01 -3.83 -3.43
CA ARG A 432 -18.76 -3.68 -2.16
C ARG A 432 -18.85 -2.23 -1.75
N VAL A 433 -20.06 -1.74 -1.52
CA VAL A 433 -20.27 -0.41 -0.91
C VAL A 433 -19.72 -0.43 0.52
N ILE A 434 -18.87 0.54 0.82
CA ILE A 434 -18.27 0.71 2.15
C ILE A 434 -19.08 1.76 2.92
N PRO A 435 -19.72 1.40 4.03
CA PRO A 435 -20.38 2.37 4.89
C PRO A 435 -19.34 3.31 5.50
N LEU A 436 -19.47 4.61 5.24
CA LEU A 436 -18.59 5.61 5.83
C LEU A 436 -19.01 5.89 7.30
N SER A 437 -18.02 6.00 8.20
CA SER A 437 -18.27 6.43 9.57
C SER A 437 -18.67 7.91 9.57
N GLN A 438 -19.77 8.26 10.30
CA GLN A 438 -20.24 9.62 10.46
C GLN A 438 -19.33 10.41 11.38
#